data_8dac4a44651da6e4dcc06c0749d0766e
#
_entry.id   8dac4a44651da6e4dcc06c0749d0766e
#
_cell.length_a   1.000
_cell.length_b   1.000
_cell.length_c   1.000
_cell.angle_alpha   90.00
_cell.angle_beta   90.00
_cell.angle_gamma   90.00
#
_symmetry.space_group_name_H-M   'P 1'
#
loop_
_entity.id
_entity.type
_entity.pdbx_description
1 polymer ?
#
loop_
_entity_poly.entity_id
_entity_poly.type
_entity_poly.pdbx_seq_one_letter_code
_entity_poly.pdbx_strand_id
1 'polypeptide(L)'
;MIVFKCYMKILRQNVTLVIIYLGIFFSVALVMQMAAGKSEDSLYANTSIDIGVVKEDQGVLAQGFVNYLNTIHNVIPMKNNPEVLQENLFYRNVEYIVQIPDDFYEACIQGSQPLKVTKVPGSYSSYYVDQQISSYISTIRTYVAAGFSLEEAVQAVKTEVHEPVTKVSSGSASSDLVPYTYYFRYIPYLFLGALCYTMGYILMAFKKGDIQKRMEASAISVRRQSLEGLLAMGVIGAILWLLGILGVVLMYGNTFWNSELRGYYIANTLLMLVVSLSLSYLIGMFIPNSNILSGVANIVSLSMCFLCGVFVPMSVMDKSVLKVAQFLPVYWYEQVNEILSRHHSLTPELLGKVQISMGIEVLFAAMFVCLILVVSRYRKEG
;
A
#
# COMPACT_ATOMS: atom_id res chain seq x y z
N MET A 1 41.18 -12.66 8.66
CA MET A 1 39.72 -12.62 8.85
C MET A 1 39.13 -13.96 8.37
N ILE A 2 39.18 -14.98 9.26
CA ILE A 2 38.71 -16.34 8.92
C ILE A 2 37.18 -16.41 9.08
N VAL A 3 36.63 -15.87 10.17
CA VAL A 3 35.20 -15.87 10.46
C VAL A 3 34.46 -15.10 9.39
N PHE A 4 34.92 -13.91 9.01
CA PHE A 4 34.38 -13.12 7.93
C PHE A 4 34.27 -13.91 6.61
N LYS A 5 35.35 -14.60 6.20
CA LYS A 5 35.36 -15.44 5.00
C LYS A 5 34.33 -16.58 5.08
N CYS A 6 34.14 -17.17 6.26
CA CYS A 6 33.11 -18.20 6.47
C CYS A 6 31.70 -17.66 6.29
N TYR A 7 31.38 -16.49 6.84
CA TYR A 7 30.10 -15.81 6.61
C TYR A 7 29.83 -15.58 5.14
N MET A 8 30.80 -15.03 4.42
CA MET A 8 30.67 -14.76 2.98
C MET A 8 30.55 -16.05 2.15
N LYS A 9 31.20 -17.13 2.55
CA LYS A 9 31.07 -18.44 1.90
C LYS A 9 29.64 -19.02 2.09
N ILE A 10 29.10 -18.94 3.30
CA ILE A 10 27.73 -19.41 3.62
C ILE A 10 26.70 -18.55 2.85
N LEU A 11 26.89 -17.22 2.80
CA LEU A 11 26.07 -16.33 2.01
C LEU A 11 26.06 -16.77 0.53
N ARG A 12 27.25 -17.00 -0.05
CA ARG A 12 27.36 -17.40 -1.47
C ARG A 12 26.64 -18.72 -1.76
N GLN A 13 26.63 -19.65 -0.83
CA GLN A 13 25.92 -20.92 -0.97
C GLN A 13 24.38 -20.76 -0.90
N ASN A 14 23.90 -19.70 -0.24
CA ASN A 14 22.47 -19.42 -0.06
C ASN A 14 22.01 -18.17 -0.82
N VAL A 15 22.83 -17.68 -1.77
CA VAL A 15 22.53 -16.45 -2.53
C VAL A 15 21.23 -16.54 -3.33
N THR A 16 20.83 -17.75 -3.75
CA THR A 16 19.56 -17.99 -4.47
C THR A 16 18.35 -17.47 -3.72
N LEU A 17 18.30 -17.62 -2.38
CA LEU A 17 17.22 -17.09 -1.57
C LEU A 17 17.17 -15.55 -1.59
N VAL A 18 18.33 -14.90 -1.49
CA VAL A 18 18.42 -13.43 -1.59
C VAL A 18 17.94 -12.95 -2.96
N ILE A 19 18.33 -13.67 -4.04
CA ILE A 19 17.88 -13.35 -5.40
C ILE A 19 16.36 -13.51 -5.53
N ILE A 20 15.75 -14.54 -4.91
CA ILE A 20 14.30 -14.72 -4.92
C ILE A 20 13.61 -13.54 -4.23
N TYR A 21 14.06 -13.12 -3.05
CA TYR A 21 13.48 -11.97 -2.35
C TYR A 21 13.64 -10.67 -3.15
N LEU A 22 14.80 -10.46 -3.78
CA LEU A 22 15.02 -9.33 -4.69
C LEU A 22 14.06 -9.40 -5.90
N GLY A 23 13.91 -10.58 -6.51
CA GLY A 23 13.01 -10.78 -7.63
C GLY A 23 11.56 -10.48 -7.28
N ILE A 24 11.08 -10.98 -6.13
CA ILE A 24 9.72 -10.69 -5.62
C ILE A 24 9.58 -9.18 -5.37
N PHE A 25 10.54 -8.56 -4.68
CA PHE A 25 10.52 -7.13 -4.37
C PHE A 25 10.41 -6.27 -5.65
N PHE A 26 11.29 -6.49 -6.63
CA PHE A 26 11.25 -5.73 -7.88
C PHE A 26 9.98 -6.00 -8.69
N SER A 27 9.49 -7.24 -8.74
CA SER A 27 8.24 -7.59 -9.43
C SER A 27 7.05 -6.87 -8.82
N VAL A 28 6.93 -6.87 -7.50
CA VAL A 28 5.83 -6.17 -6.79
C VAL A 28 5.94 -4.66 -6.98
N ALA A 29 7.14 -4.08 -6.86
CA ALA A 29 7.36 -2.66 -7.07
C ALA A 29 6.97 -2.21 -8.50
N LEU A 30 7.30 -3.00 -9.53
CA LEU A 30 6.93 -2.76 -10.92
C LEU A 30 5.41 -2.84 -11.13
N VAL A 31 4.77 -3.91 -10.62
CA VAL A 31 3.31 -4.09 -10.75
C VAL A 31 2.57 -2.92 -10.10
N MET A 32 2.98 -2.50 -8.92
CA MET A 32 2.36 -1.39 -8.21
C MET A 32 2.59 -0.04 -8.91
N GLN A 33 3.76 0.16 -9.50
CA GLN A 33 4.02 1.34 -10.33
C GLN A 33 3.13 1.36 -11.57
N MET A 34 2.98 0.23 -12.26
CA MET A 34 2.10 0.12 -13.42
C MET A 34 0.62 0.32 -13.06
N ALA A 35 0.20 -0.15 -11.89
CA ALA A 35 -1.15 0.06 -11.38
C ALA A 35 -1.40 1.53 -11.01
N ALA A 36 -0.44 2.19 -10.36
CA ALA A 36 -0.53 3.60 -10.01
C ALA A 36 -0.50 4.52 -11.23
N GLY A 37 0.38 4.24 -12.22
CA GLY A 37 0.49 5.06 -13.44
C GLY A 37 -0.75 5.02 -14.31
N LYS A 38 -1.54 3.96 -14.26
CA LYS A 38 -2.85 3.91 -14.95
C LYS A 38 -3.90 4.83 -14.32
N SER A 39 -3.68 5.27 -13.08
CA SER A 39 -4.58 6.22 -12.40
C SER A 39 -4.30 7.68 -12.77
N GLU A 40 -3.12 8.02 -13.30
CA GLU A 40 -2.73 9.40 -13.62
C GLU A 40 -3.22 9.87 -15.00
N ASP A 41 -3.35 8.98 -15.97
CA ASP A 41 -3.82 9.32 -17.33
C ASP A 41 -5.34 9.20 -17.49
N SER A 42 -6.05 8.72 -16.52
CA SER A 42 -7.50 8.83 -16.52
C SER A 42 -7.89 10.24 -16.04
N LEU A 43 -7.85 11.24 -16.93
CA LEU A 43 -8.96 12.19 -17.02
C LEU A 43 -10.18 11.38 -16.65
N TYR A 44 -10.74 11.67 -15.46
CA TYR A 44 -11.95 11.10 -14.90
C TYR A 44 -12.72 10.21 -15.91
N ALA A 45 -12.22 9.01 -16.14
CA ALA A 45 -12.86 8.06 -17.05
C ALA A 45 -14.08 7.56 -16.30
N ASN A 46 -15.24 7.98 -16.76
CA ASN A 46 -16.51 7.47 -16.28
C ASN A 46 -16.43 5.94 -16.29
N THR A 47 -16.33 5.33 -15.12
CA THR A 47 -16.36 3.86 -15.00
C THR A 47 -17.77 3.45 -15.40
N SER A 48 -17.94 2.99 -16.64
CA SER A 48 -19.21 2.46 -17.11
C SER A 48 -19.54 1.18 -16.33
N ILE A 49 -20.73 1.12 -15.77
CA ILE A 49 -21.27 -0.06 -15.10
C ILE A 49 -22.60 -0.47 -15.74
N ASP A 50 -23.00 -1.70 -15.50
CA ASP A 50 -24.31 -2.21 -15.94
C ASP A 50 -25.41 -1.75 -14.97
N ILE A 51 -26.32 -0.91 -15.48
CA ILE A 51 -27.45 -0.33 -14.71
C ILE A 51 -28.76 -0.89 -15.21
N GLY A 52 -29.50 -1.57 -14.36
CA GLY A 52 -30.89 -1.96 -14.61
C GLY A 52 -31.83 -0.77 -14.49
N VAL A 53 -32.65 -0.51 -15.50
CA VAL A 53 -33.65 0.55 -15.48
C VAL A 53 -35.04 -0.04 -15.63
N VAL A 54 -35.88 0.18 -14.59
CA VAL A 54 -37.29 -0.07 -14.64
C VAL A 54 -37.99 1.24 -14.94
N LYS A 55 -38.56 1.37 -16.12
CA LYS A 55 -39.20 2.59 -16.59
C LYS A 55 -40.72 2.41 -16.66
N GLU A 56 -41.46 3.15 -15.79
CA GLU A 56 -42.93 3.16 -15.79
C GLU A 56 -43.48 4.43 -16.47
N ASP A 57 -42.79 5.58 -16.29
CA ASP A 57 -43.12 6.85 -16.97
C ASP A 57 -42.63 6.89 -18.43
N GLN A 58 -43.50 7.41 -19.34
CA GLN A 58 -43.19 7.58 -20.78
C GLN A 58 -42.86 9.04 -21.13
N GLY A 59 -42.84 9.96 -20.14
CA GLY A 59 -42.63 11.38 -20.32
C GLY A 59 -41.25 11.76 -20.83
N VAL A 60 -41.11 13.03 -21.24
CA VAL A 60 -39.87 13.61 -21.78
C VAL A 60 -38.72 13.53 -20.78
N LEU A 61 -39.01 13.75 -19.49
CA LEU A 61 -38.04 13.68 -18.42
C LEU A 61 -37.49 12.25 -18.24
N ALA A 62 -38.37 11.25 -18.20
CA ALA A 62 -37.95 9.85 -18.05
C ALA A 62 -37.11 9.38 -19.24
N GLN A 63 -37.49 9.77 -20.45
CA GLN A 63 -36.70 9.51 -21.66
C GLN A 63 -35.34 10.19 -21.61
N GLY A 64 -35.30 11.47 -21.22
CA GLY A 64 -34.08 12.26 -21.08
C GLY A 64 -33.13 11.67 -20.04
N PHE A 65 -33.67 11.20 -18.90
CA PHE A 65 -32.90 10.58 -17.84
C PHE A 65 -32.29 9.23 -18.27
N VAL A 66 -33.07 8.37 -18.92
CA VAL A 66 -32.53 7.10 -19.48
C VAL A 66 -31.46 7.36 -20.52
N ASN A 67 -31.65 8.34 -21.38
CA ASN A 67 -30.64 8.72 -22.38
C ASN A 67 -29.36 9.25 -21.70
N TYR A 68 -29.49 10.08 -20.67
CA TYR A 68 -28.36 10.56 -19.88
C TYR A 68 -27.56 9.41 -19.25
N LEU A 69 -28.23 8.46 -18.60
CA LEU A 69 -27.58 7.28 -18.04
C LEU A 69 -26.88 6.45 -19.13
N ASN A 70 -27.48 6.31 -20.30
CA ASN A 70 -26.94 5.54 -21.42
C ASN A 70 -25.72 6.19 -22.09
N THR A 71 -25.49 7.50 -21.89
CA THR A 71 -24.25 8.17 -22.36
C THR A 71 -23.04 7.79 -21.49
N ILE A 72 -23.27 7.41 -20.23
CA ILE A 72 -22.21 7.19 -19.24
C ILE A 72 -22.06 5.70 -18.90
N HIS A 73 -23.18 4.97 -18.86
CA HIS A 73 -23.28 3.61 -18.39
C HIS A 73 -23.93 2.69 -19.43
N ASN A 74 -23.84 1.37 -19.21
CA ASN A 74 -24.58 0.41 -20.01
C ASN A 74 -25.96 0.18 -19.38
N VAL A 75 -27.01 0.69 -20.01
CA VAL A 75 -28.39 0.64 -19.52
C VAL A 75 -29.08 -0.61 -20.01
N ILE A 76 -29.54 -1.44 -19.07
CA ILE A 76 -30.28 -2.68 -19.32
C ILE A 76 -31.75 -2.46 -18.92
N PRO A 77 -32.71 -2.42 -19.88
CA PRO A 77 -34.12 -2.27 -19.55
C PRO A 77 -34.64 -3.51 -18.81
N MET A 78 -35.33 -3.30 -17.70
CA MET A 78 -35.86 -4.36 -16.84
C MET A 78 -37.36 -4.17 -16.57
N LYS A 79 -38.07 -5.30 -16.35
CA LYS A 79 -39.44 -5.26 -15.91
C LYS A 79 -39.54 -5.15 -14.39
N ASN A 80 -40.57 -4.49 -13.88
CA ASN A 80 -40.80 -4.38 -12.45
C ASN A 80 -41.29 -5.72 -11.85
N ASN A 81 -40.36 -6.67 -11.72
CA ASN A 81 -40.57 -7.95 -11.05
C ASN A 81 -39.47 -8.09 -9.95
N PRO A 82 -39.85 -8.05 -8.66
CA PRO A 82 -38.95 -8.09 -7.54
C PRO A 82 -37.96 -9.29 -7.57
N GLU A 83 -38.44 -10.47 -7.99
CA GLU A 83 -37.59 -11.68 -8.07
C GLU A 83 -36.48 -11.53 -9.14
N VAL A 84 -36.86 -11.04 -10.33
CA VAL A 84 -35.92 -10.82 -11.44
C VAL A 84 -34.91 -9.71 -11.09
N LEU A 85 -35.34 -8.65 -10.44
CA LEU A 85 -34.47 -7.56 -10.02
C LEU A 85 -33.46 -8.05 -8.98
N GLN A 86 -33.90 -8.83 -7.99
CA GLN A 86 -33.04 -9.39 -6.97
C GLN A 86 -32.05 -10.39 -7.56
N GLU A 87 -32.49 -11.26 -8.48
CA GLU A 87 -31.64 -12.25 -9.14
C GLU A 87 -30.51 -11.59 -9.95
N ASN A 88 -30.84 -10.55 -10.74
CA ASN A 88 -29.83 -9.83 -11.53
C ASN A 88 -28.79 -9.10 -10.67
N LEU A 89 -29.18 -8.55 -9.52
CA LEU A 89 -28.23 -7.98 -8.55
C LEU A 89 -27.39 -9.06 -7.87
N PHE A 90 -27.99 -10.20 -7.51
CA PHE A 90 -27.31 -11.29 -6.82
C PHE A 90 -26.22 -11.92 -7.71
N TYR A 91 -26.52 -12.18 -8.98
CA TYR A 91 -25.55 -12.71 -9.95
C TYR A 91 -24.63 -11.64 -10.54
N ARG A 92 -24.78 -10.37 -10.10
CA ARG A 92 -24.01 -9.23 -10.61
C ARG A 92 -24.10 -9.00 -12.11
N ASN A 93 -25.24 -9.36 -12.71
CA ASN A 93 -25.56 -9.00 -14.08
C ASN A 93 -25.80 -7.49 -14.21
N VAL A 94 -26.23 -6.84 -13.13
CA VAL A 94 -26.28 -5.39 -12.94
C VAL A 94 -25.75 -5.04 -11.55
N GLU A 95 -25.08 -3.90 -11.43
CA GLU A 95 -24.57 -3.43 -10.13
C GLU A 95 -25.52 -2.43 -9.44
N TYR A 96 -26.40 -1.83 -10.23
CA TYR A 96 -27.31 -0.79 -9.79
C TYR A 96 -28.65 -0.93 -10.51
N ILE A 97 -29.75 -0.74 -9.82
CA ILE A 97 -31.10 -0.72 -10.40
C ILE A 97 -31.80 0.58 -9.99
N VAL A 98 -32.31 1.32 -10.96
CA VAL A 98 -33.14 2.51 -10.76
C VAL A 98 -34.55 2.25 -11.22
N GLN A 99 -35.54 2.62 -10.40
CA GLN A 99 -36.96 2.53 -10.72
C GLN A 99 -37.49 3.93 -10.96
N ILE A 100 -37.98 4.20 -12.17
CA ILE A 100 -38.57 5.47 -12.58
C ILE A 100 -40.08 5.31 -12.44
N PRO A 101 -40.74 5.99 -11.46
CA PRO A 101 -42.16 5.88 -11.24
C PRO A 101 -42.94 6.54 -12.39
N ASP A 102 -44.24 6.27 -12.49
CA ASP A 102 -45.15 6.84 -13.49
C ASP A 102 -45.38 8.36 -13.31
N ASP A 103 -45.22 8.85 -12.08
CA ASP A 103 -45.34 10.26 -11.68
C ASP A 103 -43.97 10.94 -11.51
N PHE A 104 -42.94 10.54 -12.30
CA PHE A 104 -41.53 10.95 -12.11
C PHE A 104 -41.32 12.47 -11.99
N TYR A 105 -42.00 13.26 -12.82
CA TYR A 105 -41.87 14.72 -12.75
C TYR A 105 -42.44 15.29 -11.46
N GLU A 106 -43.67 14.87 -11.07
CA GLU A 106 -44.37 15.38 -9.91
C GLU A 106 -43.68 14.93 -8.60
N ALA A 107 -43.34 13.66 -8.51
CA ALA A 107 -42.70 13.12 -7.32
C ALA A 107 -41.29 13.64 -7.13
N CYS A 108 -40.43 13.57 -8.15
CA CYS A 108 -39.00 13.82 -7.99
C CYS A 108 -38.58 15.29 -8.28
N ILE A 109 -39.27 16.00 -9.16
CA ILE A 109 -38.93 17.39 -9.49
C ILE A 109 -39.70 18.37 -8.62
N GLN A 110 -41.03 18.26 -8.57
CA GLN A 110 -41.87 19.12 -7.72
C GLN A 110 -41.91 18.67 -6.27
N GLY A 111 -42.11 17.38 -6.01
CA GLY A 111 -42.28 16.84 -4.67
C GLY A 111 -40.99 16.56 -3.90
N SER A 112 -39.84 16.68 -4.53
CA SER A 112 -38.52 16.39 -3.95
C SER A 112 -38.37 14.98 -3.35
N GLN A 113 -39.12 14.01 -3.82
CA GLN A 113 -38.99 12.62 -3.41
C GLN A 113 -37.74 12.01 -4.07
N PRO A 114 -36.94 11.16 -3.35
CA PRO A 114 -35.83 10.45 -3.94
C PRO A 114 -36.31 9.32 -4.84
N LEU A 115 -35.57 9.08 -5.94
CA LEU A 115 -35.79 7.90 -6.78
C LEU A 115 -35.53 6.61 -5.97
N LYS A 116 -36.36 5.61 -6.23
CA LYS A 116 -36.18 4.29 -5.63
C LYS A 116 -35.05 3.57 -6.35
N VAL A 117 -33.99 3.26 -5.59
CA VAL A 117 -32.80 2.59 -6.11
C VAL A 117 -32.49 1.33 -5.29
N THR A 118 -31.94 0.33 -5.96
CA THR A 118 -31.43 -0.88 -5.33
C THR A 118 -30.02 -1.12 -5.86
N LYS A 119 -29.06 -1.31 -4.97
CA LYS A 119 -27.63 -1.40 -5.32
C LYS A 119 -26.91 -2.48 -4.53
N VAL A 120 -25.78 -2.94 -5.06
CA VAL A 120 -24.90 -3.88 -4.36
C VAL A 120 -24.30 -3.19 -3.14
N PRO A 121 -24.44 -3.75 -1.92
CA PRO A 121 -23.86 -3.16 -0.72
C PRO A 121 -22.35 -3.05 -0.80
N GLY A 122 -21.80 -1.87 -0.42
CA GLY A 122 -20.35 -1.64 -0.39
C GLY A 122 -19.67 -1.41 -1.75
N SER A 123 -20.44 -1.30 -2.84
CA SER A 123 -19.89 -0.96 -4.17
C SER A 123 -19.61 0.55 -4.27
N TYR A 124 -18.35 0.92 -4.56
CA TYR A 124 -17.95 2.32 -4.80
C TYR A 124 -18.60 2.88 -6.07
N SER A 125 -18.70 2.06 -7.13
CA SER A 125 -19.36 2.42 -8.38
C SER A 125 -20.82 2.82 -8.18
N SER A 126 -21.54 2.13 -7.29
CA SER A 126 -22.92 2.44 -6.96
C SER A 126 -23.10 3.81 -6.27
N TYR A 127 -22.18 4.23 -5.42
CA TYR A 127 -22.19 5.57 -4.82
C TYR A 127 -21.96 6.67 -5.85
N TYR A 128 -21.14 6.38 -6.85
CA TYR A 128 -20.89 7.29 -7.95
C TYR A 128 -22.15 7.52 -8.79
N VAL A 129 -22.89 6.45 -9.10
CA VAL A 129 -24.17 6.54 -9.80
C VAL A 129 -25.21 7.34 -8.98
N ASP A 130 -25.28 7.14 -7.65
CA ASP A 130 -26.14 7.95 -6.78
C ASP A 130 -25.86 9.45 -6.94
N GLN A 131 -24.58 9.82 -6.96
CA GLN A 131 -24.19 11.22 -7.11
C GLN A 131 -24.56 11.78 -8.50
N GLN A 132 -24.38 11.00 -9.54
CA GLN A 132 -24.75 11.40 -10.91
C GLN A 132 -26.25 11.58 -11.04
N ILE A 133 -27.08 10.66 -10.50
CA ILE A 133 -28.53 10.77 -10.48
C ILE A 133 -28.97 12.01 -9.70
N SER A 134 -28.38 12.21 -8.52
CA SER A 134 -28.70 13.39 -7.69
C SER A 134 -28.33 14.69 -8.38
N SER A 135 -27.19 14.72 -9.09
CA SER A 135 -26.75 15.87 -9.88
C SER A 135 -27.71 16.15 -11.02
N TYR A 136 -28.10 15.12 -11.79
CA TYR A 136 -29.07 15.25 -12.87
C TYR A 136 -30.38 15.87 -12.39
N ILE A 137 -30.99 15.27 -11.34
CA ILE A 137 -32.28 15.73 -10.79
C ILE A 137 -32.16 17.16 -10.24
N SER A 138 -31.07 17.48 -9.52
CA SER A 138 -30.83 18.81 -8.98
C SER A 138 -30.68 19.85 -10.08
N THR A 139 -29.99 19.52 -11.17
CA THR A 139 -29.80 20.40 -12.31
C THR A 139 -31.14 20.68 -13.01
N ILE A 140 -31.95 19.64 -13.27
CA ILE A 140 -33.31 19.81 -13.84
C ILE A 140 -34.17 20.71 -12.96
N ARG A 141 -34.18 20.48 -11.65
CA ARG A 141 -34.92 21.33 -10.68
C ARG A 141 -34.47 22.80 -10.78
N THR A 142 -33.19 23.04 -10.91
CA THR A 142 -32.62 24.40 -11.01
C THR A 142 -33.10 25.09 -12.28
N TYR A 143 -33.06 24.40 -13.44
CA TYR A 143 -33.57 24.96 -14.70
C TYR A 143 -35.07 25.23 -14.68
N VAL A 144 -35.85 24.29 -14.16
CA VAL A 144 -37.32 24.46 -14.03
C VAL A 144 -37.65 25.60 -13.06
N ALA A 145 -36.95 25.73 -11.92
CA ALA A 145 -37.10 26.83 -10.99
C ALA A 145 -36.71 28.18 -11.59
N ALA A 146 -35.75 28.21 -12.56
CA ALA A 146 -35.40 29.38 -13.30
C ALA A 146 -36.37 29.76 -14.45
N GLY A 147 -37.44 28.98 -14.65
CA GLY A 147 -38.51 29.24 -15.60
C GLY A 147 -38.32 28.65 -17.00
N PHE A 148 -37.32 27.78 -17.20
CA PHE A 148 -37.13 27.04 -18.45
C PHE A 148 -38.19 25.91 -18.56
N SER A 149 -38.57 25.62 -19.84
CA SER A 149 -39.41 24.46 -20.11
C SER A 149 -38.70 23.12 -19.77
N LEU A 150 -39.45 22.05 -19.57
CA LEU A 150 -38.87 20.76 -19.27
C LEU A 150 -37.98 20.22 -20.39
N GLU A 151 -38.38 20.45 -21.64
CA GLU A 151 -37.60 20.07 -22.82
C GLU A 151 -36.26 20.83 -22.89
N GLU A 152 -36.25 22.12 -22.61
CA GLU A 152 -35.06 22.94 -22.56
C GLU A 152 -34.12 22.49 -21.42
N ALA A 153 -34.67 22.21 -20.25
CA ALA A 153 -33.91 21.70 -19.10
C ALA A 153 -33.23 20.36 -19.41
N VAL A 154 -33.94 19.41 -20.01
CA VAL A 154 -33.40 18.12 -20.44
C VAL A 154 -32.32 18.26 -21.53
N GLN A 155 -32.49 19.20 -22.44
CA GLN A 155 -31.49 19.49 -23.49
C GLN A 155 -30.23 20.14 -22.90
N ALA A 156 -30.37 21.05 -21.96
CA ALA A 156 -29.27 21.74 -21.31
C ALA A 156 -28.35 20.77 -20.55
N VAL A 157 -28.90 19.74 -19.91
CA VAL A 157 -28.11 18.72 -19.22
C VAL A 157 -27.34 17.80 -20.18
N LYS A 158 -27.79 17.64 -21.43
CA LYS A 158 -27.07 16.88 -22.46
C LYS A 158 -25.83 17.58 -22.98
N THR A 159 -25.74 18.90 -22.82
CA THR A 159 -24.60 19.66 -23.30
C THR A 159 -23.41 19.40 -22.39
N GLU A 160 -22.46 18.59 -22.85
CA GLU A 160 -21.20 18.38 -22.12
C GLU A 160 -20.47 19.71 -22.00
N VAL A 161 -20.41 20.25 -20.79
CA VAL A 161 -19.52 21.37 -20.49
C VAL A 161 -18.14 20.77 -20.25
N HIS A 162 -17.31 20.78 -21.26
CA HIS A 162 -15.89 20.44 -21.15
C HIS A 162 -15.16 21.62 -20.46
N GLU A 163 -15.31 21.73 -19.17
CA GLU A 163 -14.44 22.59 -18.38
C GLU A 163 -13.18 21.79 -18.02
N PRO A 164 -11.98 22.25 -18.38
CA PRO A 164 -10.76 21.61 -17.91
C PRO A 164 -10.67 21.81 -16.40
N VAL A 165 -10.98 20.75 -15.64
CA VAL A 165 -10.81 20.75 -14.19
C VAL A 165 -9.32 20.78 -13.93
N THR A 166 -8.76 21.95 -13.69
CA THR A 166 -7.39 22.08 -13.21
C THR A 166 -7.41 21.70 -11.72
N LYS A 167 -6.78 20.60 -11.38
CA LYS A 167 -6.55 20.26 -9.98
C LYS A 167 -5.73 21.37 -9.34
N VAL A 168 -6.38 22.27 -8.60
CA VAL A 168 -5.68 23.23 -7.76
C VAL A 168 -5.19 22.45 -6.54
N SER A 169 -3.92 22.04 -6.55
CA SER A 169 -3.27 21.53 -5.35
C SER A 169 -3.17 22.69 -4.36
N SER A 170 -4.12 22.78 -3.43
CA SER A 170 -4.04 23.68 -2.30
C SER A 170 -2.86 23.26 -1.45
N GLY A 171 -1.79 24.06 -1.50
CA GLY A 171 -0.46 23.88 -0.97
C GLY A 171 -0.29 22.91 0.18
N SER A 172 0.69 22.08 0.05
CA SER A 172 1.36 21.15 0.97
C SER A 172 1.01 19.68 0.93
N ALA A 173 -0.13 19.22 0.40
CA ALA A 173 -0.35 17.80 0.17
C ALA A 173 -0.75 17.61 -1.30
N SER A 174 0.10 17.00 -2.12
CA SER A 174 -0.26 16.58 -3.46
C SER A 174 -1.27 15.43 -3.36
N SER A 175 -2.35 15.48 -4.13
CA SER A 175 -3.27 14.34 -4.28
C SER A 175 -2.56 13.15 -4.93
N ASP A 176 -1.45 13.39 -5.60
CA ASP A 176 -0.68 12.43 -6.35
C ASP A 176 0.54 12.02 -5.53
N LEU A 177 0.62 10.73 -5.20
CA LEU A 177 1.78 10.16 -4.50
C LEU A 177 3.02 10.27 -5.39
N VAL A 178 4.17 10.49 -4.77
CA VAL A 178 5.46 10.50 -5.50
C VAL A 178 5.66 9.15 -6.19
N PRO A 179 6.14 9.07 -7.44
CA PRO A 179 6.20 7.83 -8.23
C PRO A 179 6.92 6.67 -7.53
N TYR A 180 7.94 6.93 -6.72
CA TYR A 180 8.71 5.92 -5.99
C TYR A 180 8.15 5.57 -4.60
N THR A 181 6.92 6.03 -4.25
CA THR A 181 6.29 5.75 -2.95
C THR A 181 6.19 4.26 -2.66
N TYR A 182 5.64 3.49 -3.60
CA TYR A 182 5.47 2.04 -3.44
C TYR A 182 6.82 1.32 -3.37
N TYR A 183 7.83 1.79 -4.08
CA TYR A 183 9.17 1.22 -4.01
C TYR A 183 9.73 1.25 -2.58
N PHE A 184 9.71 2.42 -1.94
CA PHE A 184 10.20 2.57 -0.57
C PHE A 184 9.30 1.85 0.44
N ARG A 185 7.99 1.82 0.21
CA ARG A 185 7.03 1.09 1.05
C ARG A 185 7.36 -0.40 1.16
N TYR A 186 7.81 -1.06 0.09
CA TYR A 186 8.11 -2.50 0.10
C TYR A 186 9.52 -2.87 0.58
N ILE A 187 10.42 -1.92 0.82
CA ILE A 187 11.80 -2.17 1.30
C ILE A 187 11.83 -2.98 2.62
N PRO A 188 10.97 -2.76 3.63
CA PRO A 188 10.97 -3.57 4.84
C PRO A 188 10.78 -5.05 4.59
N TYR A 189 9.91 -5.42 3.64
CA TYR A 189 9.71 -6.82 3.26
C TYR A 189 10.99 -7.45 2.69
N LEU A 190 11.70 -6.73 1.82
CA LEU A 190 12.98 -7.17 1.30
C LEU A 190 14.01 -7.38 2.41
N PHE A 191 14.17 -6.41 3.31
CA PHE A 191 15.17 -6.49 4.37
C PHE A 191 14.82 -7.58 5.38
N LEU A 192 13.61 -7.61 5.90
CA LEU A 192 13.19 -8.62 6.87
C LEU A 192 13.27 -10.02 6.30
N GLY A 193 12.72 -10.26 5.11
CA GLY A 193 12.74 -11.57 4.48
C GLY A 193 14.16 -12.04 4.18
N ALA A 194 14.92 -11.28 3.39
CA ALA A 194 16.27 -11.67 2.98
C ALA A 194 17.25 -11.81 4.15
N LEU A 195 17.19 -10.88 5.14
CA LEU A 195 18.11 -10.91 6.28
C LEU A 195 17.75 -11.99 7.31
N CYS A 196 16.44 -12.22 7.59
CA CYS A 196 16.04 -13.32 8.48
C CYS A 196 16.54 -14.67 7.95
N TYR A 197 16.39 -14.91 6.65
CA TYR A 197 16.92 -16.12 6.03
C TYR A 197 18.45 -16.18 6.09
N THR A 198 19.13 -15.14 5.65
CA THR A 198 20.58 -15.12 5.56
C THR A 198 21.22 -15.27 6.93
N MET A 199 20.77 -14.47 7.91
CA MET A 199 21.29 -14.53 9.28
C MET A 199 20.96 -15.85 9.97
N GLY A 200 19.74 -16.36 9.77
CA GLY A 200 19.34 -17.65 10.29
C GLY A 200 20.24 -18.80 9.79
N TYR A 201 20.48 -18.88 8.48
CA TYR A 201 21.39 -19.91 7.91
C TYR A 201 22.83 -19.77 8.42
N ILE A 202 23.35 -18.55 8.49
CA ILE A 202 24.70 -18.30 9.01
C ILE A 202 24.77 -18.76 10.46
N LEU A 203 23.87 -18.32 11.33
CA LEU A 203 23.90 -18.66 12.75
C LEU A 203 23.68 -20.15 13.00
N MET A 204 22.82 -20.82 12.22
CA MET A 204 22.67 -22.28 12.28
C MET A 204 23.95 -23.02 11.88
N ALA A 205 24.65 -22.55 10.83
CA ALA A 205 25.89 -23.18 10.41
C ALA A 205 26.98 -23.09 11.49
N PHE A 206 27.04 -21.96 12.20
CA PHE A 206 28.00 -21.79 13.31
C PHE A 206 27.61 -22.57 14.59
N LYS A 207 26.33 -22.94 14.75
CA LYS A 207 25.86 -23.79 15.87
C LYS A 207 26.08 -25.29 15.63
N LYS A 208 26.41 -25.73 14.41
CA LYS A 208 26.76 -27.14 14.17
C LYS A 208 27.96 -27.52 15.02
N GLY A 209 27.80 -28.58 15.85
CA GLY A 209 28.75 -28.92 16.89
C GLY A 209 30.22 -29.01 16.48
N ASP A 210 30.52 -29.50 15.27
CA ASP A 210 31.90 -29.56 14.77
C ASP A 210 32.50 -28.18 14.48
N ILE A 211 31.70 -27.24 13.94
CA ILE A 211 32.17 -25.87 13.66
C ILE A 211 32.32 -25.11 14.96
N GLN A 212 31.37 -25.25 15.88
CA GLN A 212 31.42 -24.63 17.20
C GLN A 212 32.66 -25.07 17.96
N LYS A 213 32.91 -26.40 18.09
CA LYS A 213 34.10 -26.96 18.77
C LYS A 213 35.38 -26.47 18.14
N ARG A 214 35.49 -26.37 16.80
CA ARG A 214 36.66 -25.85 16.10
C ARG A 214 36.87 -24.36 16.37
N MET A 215 35.79 -23.60 16.50
CA MET A 215 35.89 -22.18 16.84
C MET A 215 36.36 -21.97 18.28
N GLU A 216 35.85 -22.76 19.20
CA GLU A 216 36.26 -22.73 20.61
C GLU A 216 37.71 -23.14 20.80
N ALA A 217 38.19 -24.16 20.04
CA ALA A 217 39.57 -24.62 20.03
C ALA A 217 40.56 -23.74 19.23
N SER A 218 40.02 -22.71 18.54
CA SER A 218 40.87 -21.85 17.71
C SER A 218 41.65 -20.84 18.55
N ALA A 219 42.84 -20.47 18.08
CA ALA A 219 43.68 -19.44 18.69
C ALA A 219 43.11 -18.00 18.54
N ILE A 220 41.94 -17.86 17.90
CA ILE A 220 41.30 -16.55 17.65
C ILE A 220 40.47 -16.18 18.88
N SER A 221 40.77 -15.02 19.47
CA SER A 221 39.98 -14.53 20.62
C SER A 221 38.48 -14.35 20.30
N VAL A 222 37.61 -14.62 21.25
CA VAL A 222 36.12 -14.50 21.12
C VAL A 222 35.75 -13.08 20.67
N ARG A 223 36.43 -12.05 21.17
CA ARG A 223 36.22 -10.66 20.75
C ARG A 223 36.44 -10.46 19.25
N ARG A 224 37.51 -11.02 18.72
CA ARG A 224 37.85 -10.95 17.30
C ARG A 224 36.83 -11.72 16.45
N GLN A 225 36.42 -12.90 16.90
CA GLN A 225 35.36 -13.68 16.23
C GLN A 225 34.05 -12.89 16.13
N SER A 226 33.62 -12.24 17.22
CA SER A 226 32.42 -11.41 17.27
C SER A 226 32.54 -10.19 16.36
N LEU A 227 33.68 -9.49 16.36
CA LEU A 227 33.90 -8.34 15.47
C LEU A 227 33.90 -8.73 13.99
N GLU A 228 34.56 -9.84 13.61
CA GLU A 228 34.55 -10.33 12.23
C GLU A 228 33.13 -10.74 11.79
N GLY A 229 32.32 -11.31 12.70
CA GLY A 229 30.90 -11.63 12.48
C GLY A 229 30.05 -10.38 12.27
N LEU A 230 30.19 -9.38 13.14
CA LEU A 230 29.48 -8.09 13.01
C LEU A 230 29.83 -7.37 11.71
N LEU A 231 31.12 -7.33 11.34
CA LEU A 231 31.57 -6.76 10.07
C LEU A 231 30.96 -7.50 8.88
N ALA A 232 30.94 -8.84 8.91
CA ALA A 232 30.34 -9.63 7.83
C ALA A 232 28.83 -9.33 7.69
N MET A 233 28.09 -9.23 8.78
CA MET A 233 26.67 -8.88 8.78
C MET A 233 26.46 -7.45 8.25
N GLY A 234 27.27 -6.50 8.71
CA GLY A 234 27.22 -5.13 8.22
C GLY A 234 27.45 -5.06 6.70
N VAL A 235 28.43 -5.81 6.19
CA VAL A 235 28.71 -5.88 4.74
C VAL A 235 27.55 -6.51 3.98
N ILE A 236 26.96 -7.60 4.47
CA ILE A 236 25.79 -8.24 3.85
C ILE A 236 24.62 -7.27 3.77
N GLY A 237 24.32 -6.59 4.90
CA GLY A 237 23.27 -5.59 4.95
C GLY A 237 23.52 -4.41 4.03
N ALA A 238 24.76 -3.89 4.02
CA ALA A 238 25.15 -2.78 3.14
C ALA A 238 25.01 -3.14 1.65
N ILE A 239 25.38 -4.36 1.24
CA ILE A 239 25.17 -4.83 -0.13
C ILE A 239 23.69 -4.83 -0.48
N LEU A 240 22.84 -5.38 0.40
CA LEU A 240 21.39 -5.44 0.16
C LEU A 240 20.76 -4.04 0.08
N TRP A 241 21.20 -3.13 0.96
CA TRP A 241 20.77 -1.74 0.94
C TRP A 241 21.22 -0.99 -0.32
N LEU A 242 22.49 -1.18 -0.73
CA LEU A 242 23.00 -0.58 -1.96
C LEU A 242 22.25 -1.10 -3.20
N LEU A 243 21.91 -2.38 -3.25
CA LEU A 243 21.07 -2.94 -4.31
C LEU A 243 19.67 -2.32 -4.31
N GLY A 244 19.07 -2.08 -3.14
CA GLY A 244 17.81 -1.36 -3.01
C GLY A 244 17.90 0.08 -3.50
N ILE A 245 18.94 0.83 -3.10
CA ILE A 245 19.13 2.21 -3.58
C ILE A 245 19.46 2.25 -5.08
N LEU A 246 20.29 1.33 -5.57
CA LEU A 246 20.56 1.22 -7.00
C LEU A 246 19.28 0.97 -7.80
N GLY A 247 18.39 0.10 -7.29
CA GLY A 247 17.11 -0.19 -7.93
C GLY A 247 16.22 1.03 -8.08
N VAL A 248 16.09 1.88 -7.05
CA VAL A 248 15.29 3.11 -7.18
C VAL A 248 15.92 4.08 -8.18
N VAL A 249 17.22 4.17 -8.23
CA VAL A 249 17.93 5.03 -9.21
C VAL A 249 17.73 4.52 -10.64
N LEU A 250 17.75 3.20 -10.84
CA LEU A 250 17.53 2.60 -12.17
C LEU A 250 16.08 2.74 -12.64
N MET A 251 15.11 2.61 -11.72
CA MET A 251 13.68 2.66 -12.07
C MET A 251 13.16 4.09 -12.22
N TYR A 252 13.59 5.01 -11.36
CA TYR A 252 13.03 6.36 -11.28
C TYR A 252 14.02 7.48 -11.67
N GLY A 253 15.31 7.16 -11.81
CA GLY A 253 16.35 8.05 -12.36
C GLY A 253 16.32 9.46 -11.77
N ASN A 254 16.19 10.42 -12.68
CA ASN A 254 16.20 11.84 -12.33
C ASN A 254 15.03 12.27 -11.40
N THR A 255 13.88 11.60 -11.46
CA THR A 255 12.73 11.94 -10.61
C THR A 255 13.06 11.74 -9.13
N PHE A 256 13.73 10.66 -8.78
CA PHE A 256 14.19 10.44 -7.43
C PHE A 256 15.39 11.34 -7.07
N TRP A 257 16.36 11.48 -7.99
CA TRP A 257 17.61 12.21 -7.71
C TRP A 257 17.40 13.70 -7.51
N ASN A 258 16.42 14.29 -8.20
CA ASN A 258 16.08 15.71 -8.06
C ASN A 258 15.13 16.01 -6.88
N SER A 259 14.62 14.99 -6.19
CA SER A 259 13.77 15.19 -5.02
C SER A 259 14.55 15.84 -3.87
N GLU A 260 13.99 16.88 -3.27
CA GLU A 260 14.54 17.52 -2.07
C GLU A 260 14.54 16.56 -0.87
N LEU A 261 13.60 15.62 -0.85
CA LEU A 261 13.40 14.68 0.26
C LEU A 261 14.21 13.38 0.14
N ARG A 262 15.01 13.21 -0.94
CA ARG A 262 15.81 11.98 -1.17
C ARG A 262 16.68 11.58 0.02
N GLY A 263 17.24 12.58 0.73
CA GLY A 263 18.08 12.32 1.90
C GLY A 263 17.34 11.63 3.04
N TYR A 264 16.07 12.00 3.25
CA TYR A 264 15.22 11.38 4.28
C TYR A 264 14.85 9.94 3.90
N TYR A 265 14.52 9.66 2.62
CA TYR A 265 14.30 8.29 2.16
C TYR A 265 15.52 7.40 2.35
N ILE A 266 16.71 7.90 1.98
CA ILE A 266 17.99 7.18 2.14
C ILE A 266 18.27 6.91 3.62
N ALA A 267 18.09 7.92 4.49
CA ALA A 267 18.31 7.78 5.93
C ALA A 267 17.31 6.81 6.57
N ASN A 268 16.02 6.93 6.23
CA ASN A 268 14.96 6.06 6.73
C ASN A 268 15.23 4.58 6.38
N THR A 269 15.58 4.30 5.11
CA THR A 269 15.93 2.93 4.69
C THR A 269 17.18 2.40 5.37
N LEU A 270 18.16 3.25 5.66
CA LEU A 270 19.36 2.85 6.40
C LEU A 270 19.04 2.49 7.85
N LEU A 271 18.17 3.24 8.52
CA LEU A 271 17.69 2.91 9.87
C LEU A 271 16.91 1.60 9.87
N MET A 272 16.00 1.43 8.91
CA MET A 272 15.25 0.17 8.76
C MET A 272 16.18 -1.02 8.50
N LEU A 273 17.28 -0.84 7.77
CA LEU A 273 18.29 -1.87 7.60
C LEU A 273 18.90 -2.30 8.94
N VAL A 274 19.28 -1.34 9.80
CA VAL A 274 19.87 -1.62 11.10
C VAL A 274 18.90 -2.35 12.01
N VAL A 275 17.62 -1.92 12.01
CA VAL A 275 16.53 -2.60 12.72
C VAL A 275 16.36 -4.03 12.21
N SER A 276 16.31 -4.23 10.89
CA SER A 276 16.14 -5.54 10.28
C SER A 276 17.31 -6.48 10.54
N LEU A 277 18.55 -5.97 10.51
CA LEU A 277 19.75 -6.73 10.86
C LEU A 277 19.74 -7.20 12.31
N SER A 278 19.43 -6.31 13.25
CA SER A 278 19.41 -6.64 14.68
C SER A 278 18.27 -7.63 15.01
N LEU A 279 17.08 -7.41 14.46
CA LEU A 279 15.96 -8.33 14.64
C LEU A 279 16.25 -9.71 14.02
N SER A 280 16.78 -9.75 12.79
CA SER A 280 17.11 -11.00 12.10
C SER A 280 18.17 -11.81 12.84
N TYR A 281 19.16 -11.12 13.42
CA TYR A 281 20.17 -11.77 14.27
C TYR A 281 19.56 -12.36 15.55
N LEU A 282 18.72 -11.57 16.23
CA LEU A 282 18.00 -12.03 17.43
C LEU A 282 17.18 -13.28 17.15
N ILE A 283 16.37 -13.26 16.08
CA ILE A 283 15.57 -14.41 15.66
C ILE A 283 16.46 -15.62 15.35
N GLY A 284 17.52 -15.43 14.58
CA GLY A 284 18.45 -16.49 14.18
C GLY A 284 19.15 -17.17 15.38
N MET A 285 19.27 -16.48 16.52
CA MET A 285 19.77 -17.09 17.76
C MET A 285 18.87 -18.22 18.30
N PHE A 286 17.57 -18.16 18.04
CA PHE A 286 16.60 -19.14 18.58
C PHE A 286 16.25 -20.26 17.61
N ILE A 287 16.59 -20.13 16.33
CA ILE A 287 16.20 -21.10 15.30
C ILE A 287 17.10 -22.34 15.33
N PRO A 288 16.52 -23.55 15.48
CA PRO A 288 17.28 -24.80 15.55
C PRO A 288 17.53 -25.44 14.18
N ASN A 289 16.64 -25.27 13.21
CA ASN A 289 16.71 -25.95 11.91
C ASN A 289 16.14 -25.10 10.76
N SER A 290 16.45 -25.49 9.50
CA SER A 290 16.07 -24.76 8.30
C SER A 290 14.56 -24.71 8.03
N ASN A 291 13.80 -25.74 8.43
CA ASN A 291 12.35 -25.75 8.20
C ASN A 291 11.64 -24.72 9.09
N ILE A 292 12.05 -24.63 10.35
CA ILE A 292 11.56 -23.60 11.28
C ILE A 292 12.00 -22.22 10.82
N LEU A 293 13.22 -22.08 10.28
CA LEU A 293 13.70 -20.80 9.76
C LEU A 293 12.77 -20.23 8.68
N SER A 294 12.38 -21.08 7.70
CA SER A 294 11.47 -20.66 6.63
C SER A 294 10.14 -20.16 7.17
N GLY A 295 9.54 -20.90 8.10
CA GLY A 295 8.28 -20.50 8.74
C GLY A 295 8.40 -19.19 9.50
N VAL A 296 9.42 -19.07 10.35
CA VAL A 296 9.61 -17.87 11.19
C VAL A 296 9.94 -16.63 10.34
N ALA A 297 10.82 -16.76 9.33
CA ALA A 297 11.17 -15.65 8.46
C ALA A 297 9.92 -15.11 7.72
N ASN A 298 9.07 -16.02 7.20
CA ASN A 298 7.84 -15.62 6.53
C ASN A 298 6.82 -15.01 7.51
N ILE A 299 6.59 -15.63 8.68
CA ILE A 299 5.68 -15.09 9.67
C ILE A 299 6.11 -13.68 10.09
N VAL A 300 7.37 -13.48 10.44
CA VAL A 300 7.86 -12.18 10.90
C VAL A 300 7.77 -11.14 9.79
N SER A 301 8.29 -11.43 8.58
CA SER A 301 8.29 -10.46 7.49
C SER A 301 6.88 -10.12 7.01
N LEU A 302 6.02 -11.13 6.79
CA LEU A 302 4.67 -10.91 6.30
C LEU A 302 3.78 -10.25 7.37
N SER A 303 3.80 -10.74 8.61
CA SER A 303 2.96 -10.17 9.67
C SER A 303 3.30 -8.71 9.93
N MET A 304 4.59 -8.35 10.01
CA MET A 304 5.00 -6.95 10.16
C MET A 304 4.58 -6.10 8.96
N CYS A 305 4.74 -6.60 7.74
CA CYS A 305 4.36 -5.86 6.54
C CYS A 305 2.84 -5.68 6.41
N PHE A 306 2.03 -6.67 6.78
CA PHE A 306 0.58 -6.53 6.78
C PHE A 306 0.07 -5.59 7.87
N LEU A 307 0.61 -5.69 9.09
CA LEU A 307 0.13 -4.90 10.23
C LEU A 307 0.59 -3.44 10.20
N CYS A 308 1.70 -3.13 9.52
CA CYS A 308 2.35 -1.84 9.60
C CYS A 308 2.19 -0.94 8.35
N GLY A 309 1.34 -1.30 7.40
CA GLY A 309 1.07 -0.39 6.28
C GLY A 309 1.82 -0.68 4.99
N VAL A 310 2.69 -1.71 4.94
CA VAL A 310 3.49 -2.04 3.75
C VAL A 310 2.61 -2.57 2.63
N PHE A 311 1.79 -3.60 2.90
CA PHE A 311 0.90 -4.21 1.90
C PHE A 311 -0.49 -3.59 1.86
N VAL A 312 -0.98 -3.11 2.98
CA VAL A 312 -2.27 -2.46 3.11
C VAL A 312 -2.05 -1.03 3.60
N PRO A 313 -2.48 0.01 2.87
CA PRO A 313 -2.28 1.39 3.30
C PRO A 313 -2.86 1.67 4.68
N MET A 314 -2.14 2.40 5.54
CA MET A 314 -2.60 2.71 6.91
C MET A 314 -3.94 3.46 6.93
N SER A 315 -4.26 4.19 5.87
CA SER A 315 -5.51 4.96 5.74
C SER A 315 -6.78 4.10 5.69
N VAL A 316 -6.66 2.82 5.31
CA VAL A 316 -7.80 1.87 5.24
C VAL A 316 -7.80 0.88 6.41
N MET A 317 -6.83 0.98 7.32
CA MET A 317 -6.73 0.09 8.48
C MET A 317 -7.59 0.57 9.65
N ASP A 318 -8.13 -0.39 10.40
CA ASP A 318 -8.85 -0.07 11.64
C ASP A 318 -7.91 0.52 12.69
N LYS A 319 -8.45 1.45 13.50
CA LYS A 319 -7.68 2.13 14.56
C LYS A 319 -7.10 1.16 15.61
N SER A 320 -7.74 0.03 15.84
CA SER A 320 -7.26 -0.99 16.78
C SER A 320 -6.01 -1.70 16.26
N VAL A 321 -5.98 -2.00 14.94
CA VAL A 321 -4.80 -2.58 14.27
C VAL A 321 -3.63 -1.60 14.30
N LEU A 322 -3.88 -0.32 14.01
CA LEU A 322 -2.85 0.73 14.06
C LEU A 322 -2.24 0.90 15.47
N LYS A 323 -3.03 0.74 16.54
CA LYS A 323 -2.50 0.76 17.92
C LYS A 323 -1.53 -0.37 18.17
N VAL A 324 -1.81 -1.57 17.66
CA VAL A 324 -0.89 -2.72 17.77
C VAL A 324 0.34 -2.52 16.92
N ALA A 325 0.18 -1.99 15.72
CA ALA A 325 1.28 -1.71 14.80
C ALA A 325 2.34 -0.76 15.39
N GLN A 326 1.95 0.19 16.24
CA GLN A 326 2.89 1.11 16.92
C GLN A 326 3.95 0.42 17.77
N PHE A 327 3.72 -0.82 18.21
CA PHE A 327 4.71 -1.64 18.92
C PHE A 327 5.70 -2.33 17.97
N LEU A 328 5.58 -2.14 16.66
CA LEU A 328 6.43 -2.76 15.64
C LEU A 328 7.27 -1.68 14.93
N PRO A 329 8.55 -1.95 14.66
CA PRO A 329 9.45 -0.95 14.07
C PRO A 329 9.04 -0.53 12.65
N VAL A 330 8.47 -1.43 11.87
CA VAL A 330 8.03 -1.18 10.48
C VAL A 330 6.95 -0.09 10.42
N TYR A 331 6.12 0.04 11.46
CA TYR A 331 5.12 1.10 11.53
C TYR A 331 5.75 2.50 11.46
N TRP A 332 6.84 2.72 12.21
CA TRP A 332 7.52 4.01 12.28
C TRP A 332 8.24 4.34 10.99
N TYR A 333 8.82 3.33 10.33
CA TYR A 333 9.36 3.45 8.98
C TYR A 333 8.29 3.89 7.98
N GLU A 334 7.11 3.26 8.00
CA GLU A 334 6.00 3.59 7.10
C GLU A 334 5.37 4.95 7.42
N GLN A 335 5.35 5.39 8.68
CA GLN A 335 4.94 6.75 9.06
C GLN A 335 5.82 7.80 8.37
N VAL A 336 7.12 7.60 8.32
CA VAL A 336 8.03 8.48 7.59
C VAL A 336 7.71 8.46 6.09
N ASN A 337 7.60 7.27 5.51
CA ASN A 337 7.28 7.12 4.08
C ASN A 337 5.94 7.78 3.71
N GLU A 338 4.91 7.64 4.53
CA GLU A 338 3.59 8.26 4.29
C GLU A 338 3.70 9.80 4.27
N ILE A 339 4.47 10.39 5.20
CA ILE A 339 4.72 11.83 5.23
C ILE A 339 5.50 12.26 3.98
N LEU A 340 6.59 11.56 3.65
CA LEU A 340 7.45 11.92 2.53
C LEU A 340 6.76 11.74 1.16
N SER A 341 5.83 10.78 1.05
CA SER A 341 5.13 10.49 -0.20
C SER A 341 4.09 11.53 -0.58
N ARG A 342 3.55 12.25 0.39
CA ARG A 342 2.48 13.24 0.20
C ARG A 342 2.97 14.68 0.11
N HIS A 343 4.24 14.94 0.38
CA HIS A 343 4.77 16.29 0.48
C HIS A 343 6.04 16.42 -0.36
N HIS A 344 6.16 17.53 -1.08
CA HIS A 344 7.39 17.87 -1.83
C HIS A 344 8.42 18.57 -0.95
N SER A 345 7.98 19.25 0.11
CA SER A 345 8.83 19.91 1.11
C SER A 345 8.25 19.67 2.50
N LEU A 346 9.13 19.65 3.52
CA LEU A 346 8.73 19.43 4.90
C LEU A 346 8.57 20.78 5.65
N THR A 347 7.39 20.97 6.21
CA THR A 347 7.19 22.05 7.21
C THR A 347 7.90 21.70 8.53
N PRO A 348 8.20 22.67 9.41
CA PRO A 348 8.84 22.39 10.71
C PRO A 348 8.08 21.35 11.56
N GLU A 349 6.75 21.33 11.48
CA GLU A 349 5.91 20.36 12.19
C GLU A 349 6.09 18.94 11.64
N LEU A 350 6.05 18.80 10.30
CA LEU A 350 6.24 17.51 9.63
C LEU A 350 7.66 16.98 9.83
N LEU A 351 8.66 17.87 9.80
CA LEU A 351 10.03 17.52 10.09
C LEU A 351 10.17 16.95 11.51
N GLY A 352 9.52 17.56 12.50
CA GLY A 352 9.47 17.04 13.87
C GLY A 352 8.88 15.62 13.94
N LYS A 353 7.78 15.36 13.23
CA LYS A 353 7.16 14.02 13.16
C LYS A 353 8.09 12.99 12.51
N VAL A 354 8.76 13.35 11.42
CA VAL A 354 9.75 12.49 10.75
C VAL A 354 10.91 12.16 11.68
N GLN A 355 11.49 13.16 12.37
CA GLN A 355 12.60 12.96 13.30
C GLN A 355 12.21 12.09 14.50
N ILE A 356 11.02 12.25 15.06
CA ILE A 356 10.51 11.41 16.14
C ILE A 356 10.37 9.96 15.67
N SER A 357 9.77 9.74 14.50
CA SER A 357 9.59 8.38 13.95
C SER A 357 10.94 7.70 13.70
N MET A 358 11.90 8.38 13.07
CA MET A 358 13.26 7.87 12.88
C MET A 358 13.98 7.63 14.20
N GLY A 359 13.77 8.51 15.21
CA GLY A 359 14.30 8.32 16.57
C GLY A 359 13.76 7.04 17.23
N ILE A 360 12.50 6.73 17.04
CA ILE A 360 11.89 5.48 17.55
C ILE A 360 12.47 4.25 16.85
N GLU A 361 12.75 4.30 15.55
CA GLU A 361 13.46 3.21 14.85
C GLU A 361 14.84 2.94 15.47
N VAL A 362 15.59 3.99 15.81
CA VAL A 362 16.87 3.87 16.51
C VAL A 362 16.69 3.19 17.87
N LEU A 363 15.64 3.54 18.61
CA LEU A 363 15.34 2.90 19.90
C LEU A 363 15.01 1.41 19.73
N PHE A 364 14.26 1.01 18.69
CA PHE A 364 14.01 -0.39 18.38
C PHE A 364 15.31 -1.13 18.06
N ALA A 365 16.18 -0.55 17.24
CA ALA A 365 17.48 -1.13 16.94
C ALA A 365 18.32 -1.34 18.21
N ALA A 366 18.39 -0.33 19.06
CA ALA A 366 19.10 -0.40 20.34
C ALA A 366 18.50 -1.46 21.27
N MET A 367 17.18 -1.53 21.37
CA MET A 367 16.47 -2.56 22.14
C MET A 367 16.83 -3.98 21.67
N PHE A 368 16.79 -4.23 20.35
CA PHE A 368 17.15 -5.55 19.81
C PHE A 368 18.62 -5.88 20.06
N VAL A 369 19.53 -4.93 19.94
CA VAL A 369 20.95 -5.12 20.26
C VAL A 369 21.14 -5.43 21.76
N CYS A 370 20.45 -4.74 22.65
CA CYS A 370 20.47 -5.06 24.09
C CYS A 370 19.97 -6.49 24.36
N LEU A 371 18.86 -6.90 23.74
CA LEU A 371 18.33 -8.26 23.86
C LEU A 371 19.33 -9.30 23.34
N ILE A 372 20.01 -9.05 22.23
CA ILE A 372 21.07 -9.92 21.70
C ILE A 372 22.19 -10.08 22.71
N LEU A 373 22.65 -8.99 23.33
CA LEU A 373 23.72 -9.05 24.34
C LEU A 373 23.31 -9.85 25.57
N VAL A 374 22.09 -9.64 26.08
CA VAL A 374 21.56 -10.39 27.21
C VAL A 374 21.47 -11.88 26.91
N VAL A 375 20.82 -12.24 25.79
CA VAL A 375 20.68 -13.66 25.37
C VAL A 375 22.05 -14.31 25.13
N SER A 376 22.98 -13.57 24.52
CA SER A 376 24.34 -14.07 24.28
C SER A 376 25.10 -14.34 25.58
N ARG A 377 24.87 -13.54 26.62
CA ARG A 377 25.51 -13.75 27.96
C ARG A 377 24.92 -14.98 28.65
N TYR A 378 23.60 -15.10 28.75
CA TYR A 378 22.96 -16.27 29.38
C TYR A 378 23.33 -17.59 28.72
N ARG A 379 23.55 -17.62 27.39
CA ARG A 379 23.98 -18.83 26.67
C ARG A 379 25.44 -19.24 26.92
N LYS A 380 26.27 -18.38 27.47
CA LYS A 380 27.68 -18.71 27.81
C LYS A 380 27.83 -19.22 29.23
N GLU A 381 26.85 -18.94 30.09
CA GLU A 381 26.85 -19.31 31.50
C GLU A 381 26.11 -20.64 31.77
N GLY A 382 25.31 -21.16 30.84
CA GLY A 382 24.65 -22.46 30.83
C GLY A 382 25.26 -23.42 29.81
#